data_f26ef3a584866e6942c0bf8a5788492d
#
_entry.id   f26ef3a584866e6942c0bf8a5788492d
#
_cell.length_a   1.000
_cell.length_b   1.000
_cell.length_c   1.000
_cell.angle_alpha   90.00
_cell.angle_beta   90.00
_cell.angle_gamma   90.00
#
_symmetry.space_group_name_H-M   'P 1'
#
loop_
_entity.id
_entity.type
_entity.pdbx_description
1 polymer ?
#
loop_
_entity_poly.entity_id
_entity_poly.type
_entity_poly.pdbx_seq_one_letter_code
_entity_poly.pdbx_strand_id
1 'polypeptide(L)'
;MKWLHYLFIVSLLLFSCKGQNVKNKRPTRLLTDALQREVALPDTIRQLVCIRSSAIRLVTYAGGAPLICGVEEQETRPNEFTHIFAYPDLARLPIIGPGMGGDPELIMAAGPDVIFMTSTTAGEADALQKQTGIPVFTIEYGDLGRNRPTFYNSLQLIGQVLHTEDKVDSLIGFIDEQIADLQARTAGTDKSAKVYVGGISYKGQKGITSTDPYYAALDYLEADNVASELDSTYVSPITGTYIDWEQLID
;
A
#
# COMPACT_ATOMS: atom_id res chain seq x y z
N MET A 1 -10.74 72.72 19.10
CA MET A 1 -10.27 72.18 17.76
C MET A 1 -9.12 71.20 17.86
N LYS A 2 -8.30 71.11 18.91
CA LYS A 2 -7.17 70.14 19.00
C LYS A 2 -7.61 68.70 19.30
N TRP A 3 -8.72 68.47 19.95
CA TRP A 3 -9.23 67.12 20.28
C TRP A 3 -9.80 66.33 19.06
N LEU A 4 -10.25 67.03 18.04
CA LEU A 4 -10.79 66.40 16.83
C LEU A 4 -9.69 65.75 15.98
N HIS A 5 -8.47 66.29 16.06
CA HIS A 5 -7.30 65.71 15.35
C HIS A 5 -6.78 64.43 16.01
N TYR A 6 -6.88 64.29 17.32
CA TYR A 6 -6.48 63.06 18.05
C TYR A 6 -7.46 61.90 17.77
N LEU A 7 -8.75 62.21 17.64
CA LEU A 7 -9.76 61.21 17.31
C LEU A 7 -9.58 60.65 15.90
N PHE A 8 -9.14 61.48 14.93
CA PHE A 8 -8.87 61.05 13.58
C PHE A 8 -7.59 60.22 13.44
N ILE A 9 -6.55 60.50 14.24
CA ILE A 9 -5.31 59.72 14.24
C ILE A 9 -5.51 58.36 14.92
N VAL A 10 -6.31 58.26 15.97
CA VAL A 10 -6.63 56.94 16.61
C VAL A 10 -7.52 56.09 15.71
N SER A 11 -8.40 56.68 14.89
CA SER A 11 -9.22 55.91 13.93
C SER A 11 -8.39 55.32 12.78
N LEU A 12 -7.26 55.93 12.40
CA LEU A 12 -6.37 55.40 11.35
C LEU A 12 -5.51 54.24 11.81
N LEU A 13 -5.28 54.07 13.12
CA LEU A 13 -4.48 52.96 13.68
C LEU A 13 -5.27 51.65 13.82
N LEU A 14 -6.60 51.68 13.71
CA LEU A 14 -7.44 50.48 13.81
C LEU A 14 -7.66 49.77 12.48
N PHE A 15 -7.17 50.31 11.35
CA PHE A 15 -7.26 49.70 10.03
C PHE A 15 -6.03 48.87 9.61
N SER A 16 -5.04 48.76 10.52
CA SER A 16 -3.84 47.95 10.22
C SER A 16 -4.02 46.53 10.71
N CYS A 17 -3.81 45.62 9.79
CA CYS A 17 -3.65 44.18 9.95
C CYS A 17 -4.90 43.31 10.04
N LYS A 18 -5.70 43.29 8.99
CA LYS A 18 -6.10 41.98 8.47
C LYS A 18 -5.01 41.48 7.52
N GLY A 19 -3.93 40.96 8.12
CA GLY A 19 -3.00 40.09 7.42
C GLY A 19 -3.82 38.90 6.95
N GLN A 20 -4.21 38.88 5.67
CA GLN A 20 -4.60 37.65 5.03
C GLN A 20 -3.35 36.77 5.11
N ASN A 21 -3.38 35.78 6.03
CA ASN A 21 -2.55 34.61 5.92
C ASN A 21 -2.93 33.95 4.60
N VAL A 22 -2.35 34.41 3.52
CA VAL A 22 -2.26 33.66 2.28
C VAL A 22 -1.34 32.49 2.65
N LYS A 23 -1.94 31.44 3.27
CA LYS A 23 -1.30 30.14 3.25
C LYS A 23 -1.02 29.91 1.78
N ASN A 24 0.25 29.95 1.41
CA ASN A 24 0.73 29.50 0.10
C ASN A 24 0.20 28.08 -0.07
N LYS A 25 -0.99 27.94 -0.63
CA LYS A 25 -1.54 26.62 -0.94
C LYS A 25 -0.59 26.06 -1.99
N ARG A 26 0.13 25.01 -1.60
CA ARG A 26 0.93 24.25 -2.57
C ARG A 26 0.01 23.88 -3.72
N PRO A 27 0.49 23.92 -4.98
CA PRO A 27 -0.27 23.42 -6.11
C PRO A 27 -0.77 22.01 -5.80
N THR A 28 -2.02 21.74 -6.13
CA THR A 28 -2.65 20.44 -5.92
C THR A 28 -3.11 19.88 -7.24
N ARG A 29 -3.05 18.57 -7.38
CA ARG A 29 -3.60 17.79 -8.49
C ARG A 29 -4.63 16.81 -7.97
N LEU A 30 -5.57 16.46 -8.81
CA LEU A 30 -6.62 15.50 -8.50
C LEU A 30 -6.27 14.15 -9.12
N LEU A 31 -6.23 13.11 -8.31
CA LEU A 31 -6.02 11.72 -8.76
C LEU A 31 -7.12 10.81 -8.22
N THR A 32 -7.46 9.80 -9.00
CA THR A 32 -8.42 8.76 -8.58
C THR A 32 -7.67 7.61 -7.91
N ASP A 33 -8.08 7.23 -6.72
CA ASP A 33 -7.47 6.14 -5.96
C ASP A 33 -8.10 4.76 -6.30
N ALA A 34 -7.61 3.70 -5.65
CA ALA A 34 -8.09 2.33 -5.92
C ALA A 34 -9.57 2.11 -5.57
N LEU A 35 -10.14 2.90 -4.66
CA LEU A 35 -11.56 2.88 -4.31
C LEU A 35 -12.40 3.87 -5.13
N GLN A 36 -11.87 4.37 -6.25
CA GLN A 36 -12.53 5.30 -7.17
C GLN A 36 -12.91 6.64 -6.52
N ARG A 37 -12.15 7.06 -5.47
CA ARG A 37 -12.30 8.39 -4.88
C ARG A 37 -11.38 9.38 -5.57
N GLU A 38 -11.87 10.59 -5.82
CA GLU A 38 -11.04 11.71 -6.26
C GLU A 38 -10.33 12.34 -5.06
N VAL A 39 -9.02 12.28 -5.03
CA VAL A 39 -8.19 12.77 -3.93
C VAL A 39 -7.34 13.93 -4.40
N ALA A 40 -7.48 15.08 -3.73
CA ALA A 40 -6.63 16.25 -3.99
C ALA A 40 -5.30 16.11 -3.26
N LEU A 41 -4.23 15.90 -3.99
CA LEU A 41 -2.87 15.69 -3.49
C LEU A 41 -1.99 16.91 -3.79
N PRO A 42 -1.00 17.24 -2.94
CA PRO A 42 0.07 18.14 -3.32
C PRO A 42 0.75 17.66 -4.60
N ASP A 43 1.11 18.59 -5.48
CA ASP A 43 1.80 18.24 -6.73
C ASP A 43 3.13 17.52 -6.48
N THR A 44 3.83 17.91 -5.43
CA THR A 44 5.07 17.26 -4.98
C THR A 44 4.88 16.68 -3.58
N ILE A 45 5.05 15.38 -3.45
CA ILE A 45 5.08 14.66 -2.17
C ILE A 45 6.52 14.68 -1.64
N ARG A 46 6.70 15.15 -0.43
CA ARG A 46 8.01 15.22 0.26
C ARG A 46 8.10 14.23 1.41
N GLN A 47 6.97 13.98 2.06
CA GLN A 47 6.85 13.07 3.18
C GLN A 47 5.56 12.28 3.04
N LEU A 48 5.60 11.01 3.40
CA LEU A 48 4.43 10.14 3.37
C LEU A 48 4.48 9.14 4.54
N VAL A 49 3.35 8.58 4.85
CA VAL A 49 3.22 7.40 5.70
C VAL A 49 2.37 6.34 5.01
N CYS A 50 2.60 5.11 5.42
CA CYS A 50 1.88 3.94 4.92
C CYS A 50 1.23 3.25 6.11
N ILE A 51 -0.05 2.91 5.98
CA ILE A 51 -0.78 2.22 7.05
C ILE A 51 -1.51 1.00 6.52
N ARG A 52 -1.67 0.02 7.40
CA ARG A 52 -2.26 -1.31 7.15
C ARG A 52 -1.40 -2.20 6.24
N SER A 53 -1.88 -3.41 6.04
CA SER A 53 -1.11 -4.52 5.44
C SER A 53 -0.45 -4.16 4.11
N SER A 54 0.87 -4.26 4.09
CA SER A 54 1.70 -4.14 2.86
C SER A 54 1.69 -2.80 2.14
N ALA A 55 1.04 -1.75 2.64
CA ALA A 55 1.09 -0.44 2.02
C ALA A 55 2.55 0.04 1.88
N ILE A 56 3.32 -0.07 2.95
CA ILE A 56 4.74 0.33 2.97
C ILE A 56 5.57 -0.48 1.96
N ARG A 57 5.30 -1.78 1.80
CA ARG A 57 5.99 -2.63 0.85
C ARG A 57 5.74 -2.18 -0.59
N LEU A 58 4.50 -1.90 -0.98
CA LEU A 58 4.15 -1.42 -2.32
C LEU A 58 4.81 -0.07 -2.62
N VAL A 59 4.76 0.84 -1.65
CA VAL A 59 5.39 2.16 -1.77
C VAL A 59 6.91 2.05 -1.89
N THR A 60 7.56 1.15 -1.15
CA THR A 60 9.01 0.92 -1.28
C THR A 60 9.38 0.35 -2.64
N TYR A 61 8.58 -0.56 -3.20
CA TYR A 61 8.78 -1.11 -4.56
C TYR A 61 8.69 -0.01 -5.62
N ALA A 62 7.73 0.89 -5.50
CA ALA A 62 7.57 2.03 -6.39
C ALA A 62 8.62 3.16 -6.16
N GLY A 63 9.55 2.99 -5.22
CA GLY A 63 10.64 3.94 -4.97
C GLY A 63 10.35 5.00 -3.92
N GLY A 64 9.26 4.89 -3.17
CA GLY A 64 8.86 5.85 -2.15
C GLY A 64 9.61 5.73 -0.81
N ALA A 65 10.49 4.73 -0.61
CA ALA A 65 11.20 4.53 0.65
C ALA A 65 11.86 5.80 1.24
N PRO A 66 12.54 6.67 0.46
CA PRO A 66 13.17 7.88 1.00
C PRO A 66 12.18 8.94 1.51
N LEU A 67 10.91 8.82 1.16
CA LEU A 67 9.87 9.80 1.52
C LEU A 67 9.09 9.38 2.77
N ILE A 68 9.28 8.16 3.26
CA ILE A 68 8.58 7.65 4.43
C ILE A 68 9.10 8.37 5.68
N CYS A 69 8.20 9.02 6.43
CA CYS A 69 8.55 9.81 7.61
C CYS A 69 8.07 9.19 8.93
N GLY A 70 7.34 8.08 8.88
CA GLY A 70 6.88 7.33 10.04
C GLY A 70 6.38 5.95 9.65
N VAL A 71 6.44 5.00 10.57
CA VAL A 71 6.08 3.59 10.35
C VAL A 71 5.16 3.07 11.45
N GLU A 72 4.35 2.08 11.14
CA GLU A 72 3.58 1.33 12.14
C GLU A 72 4.52 0.54 13.05
N GLU A 73 4.13 0.30 14.30
CA GLU A 73 4.98 -0.40 15.29
C GLU A 73 5.49 -1.76 14.79
N GLN A 74 4.67 -2.50 14.05
CA GLN A 74 5.08 -3.80 13.50
C GLN A 74 6.29 -3.70 12.56
N GLU A 75 6.44 -2.58 11.86
CA GLU A 75 7.53 -2.37 10.89
C GLU A 75 8.89 -2.13 11.59
N THR A 76 8.90 -1.93 12.89
CA THR A 76 10.15 -1.79 13.68
C THR A 76 10.82 -3.12 13.98
N ARG A 77 10.16 -4.25 13.67
CA ARG A 77 10.68 -5.59 13.95
C ARG A 77 11.78 -5.97 12.96
N PRO A 78 13.00 -6.18 13.46
CA PRO A 78 14.12 -6.50 12.57
C PRO A 78 13.92 -7.89 11.94
N ASN A 79 14.28 -7.99 10.65
CA ASN A 79 14.31 -9.24 9.88
C ASN A 79 12.96 -9.94 9.64
N GLU A 80 11.84 -9.29 9.94
CA GLU A 80 10.53 -9.87 9.65
C GLU A 80 10.04 -9.53 8.23
N PHE A 81 10.48 -8.40 7.66
CA PHE A 81 9.95 -7.89 6.40
C PHE A 81 11.05 -7.59 5.38
N THR A 82 10.84 -8.00 4.14
CA THR A 82 11.81 -7.82 3.04
C THR A 82 12.14 -6.35 2.79
N HIS A 83 11.15 -5.45 2.91
CA HIS A 83 11.37 -4.01 2.73
C HIS A 83 12.21 -3.40 3.86
N ILE A 84 12.11 -3.91 5.09
CA ILE A 84 12.98 -3.49 6.20
C ILE A 84 14.41 -4.02 5.99
N PHE A 85 14.56 -5.23 5.44
CA PHE A 85 15.88 -5.74 5.08
C PHE A 85 16.54 -4.87 3.99
N ALA A 86 15.78 -4.44 2.98
CA ALA A 86 16.28 -3.57 1.91
C ALA A 86 16.53 -2.12 2.37
N TYR A 87 15.75 -1.63 3.31
CA TYR A 87 15.79 -0.26 3.83
C TYR A 87 15.77 -0.27 5.37
N PRO A 88 16.85 -0.67 6.04
CA PRO A 88 16.87 -0.88 7.50
C PRO A 88 16.61 0.40 8.31
N ASP A 89 16.84 1.57 7.74
CA ASP A 89 16.56 2.84 8.41
C ASP A 89 15.06 3.10 8.61
N LEU A 90 14.19 2.44 7.86
CA LEU A 90 12.74 2.53 8.06
C LEU A 90 12.34 2.07 9.47
N ALA A 91 12.98 1.03 10.01
CA ALA A 91 12.70 0.53 11.35
C ALA A 91 13.06 1.52 12.48
N ARG A 92 13.76 2.60 12.17
CA ARG A 92 14.19 3.65 13.12
C ARG A 92 13.34 4.91 13.06
N LEU A 93 12.40 4.96 12.12
CA LEU A 93 11.50 6.11 11.96
C LEU A 93 10.53 6.21 13.15
N PRO A 94 9.94 7.39 13.40
CA PRO A 94 8.90 7.56 14.41
C PRO A 94 7.76 6.57 14.21
N ILE A 95 7.27 5.98 15.31
CA ILE A 95 6.11 5.09 15.29
C ILE A 95 4.84 5.95 15.17
N ILE A 96 4.02 5.66 14.17
CA ILE A 96 2.76 6.36 13.88
C ILE A 96 1.52 5.65 14.41
N GLY A 97 1.68 4.61 15.21
CA GLY A 97 0.60 3.90 15.87
C GLY A 97 0.95 2.48 16.26
N PRO A 98 0.24 1.90 17.24
CA PRO A 98 0.43 0.53 17.67
C PRO A 98 -0.16 -0.46 16.64
N GLY A 99 0.54 -1.55 16.41
CA GLY A 99 0.09 -2.61 15.51
C GLY A 99 -0.09 -2.14 14.06
N MET A 100 -1.27 -2.30 13.51
CA MET A 100 -1.66 -1.89 12.16
C MET A 100 -2.82 -0.88 12.21
N GLY A 101 -2.73 0.19 11.43
CA GLY A 101 -3.85 1.14 11.24
C GLY A 101 -3.51 2.60 11.53
N GLY A 102 -2.40 2.84 12.17
CA GLY A 102 -1.93 4.17 12.53
C GLY A 102 -2.78 4.85 13.61
N ASP A 103 -2.21 5.81 14.29
CA ASP A 103 -2.89 6.71 15.22
C ASP A 103 -2.94 8.11 14.59
N PRO A 104 -4.13 8.73 14.47
CA PRO A 104 -4.29 10.02 13.79
C PRO A 104 -3.41 11.14 14.38
N GLU A 105 -3.22 11.17 15.70
CA GLU A 105 -2.40 12.21 16.35
C GLU A 105 -0.93 12.00 16.05
N LEU A 106 -0.44 10.75 16.09
CA LEU A 106 0.93 10.42 15.75
C LEU A 106 1.21 10.62 14.25
N ILE A 107 0.25 10.30 13.38
CA ILE A 107 0.33 10.59 11.95
C ILE A 107 0.45 12.11 11.71
N MET A 108 -0.42 12.90 12.34
CA MET A 108 -0.34 14.37 12.24
C MET A 108 0.99 14.92 12.76
N ALA A 109 1.52 14.35 13.83
CA ALA A 109 2.82 14.74 14.38
C ALA A 109 3.99 14.42 13.43
N ALA A 110 3.91 13.32 12.68
CA ALA A 110 4.90 12.98 11.66
C ALA A 110 4.84 13.92 10.43
N GLY A 111 3.69 14.58 10.18
CA GLY A 111 3.51 15.63 9.19
C GLY A 111 3.60 15.17 7.72
N PRO A 112 3.04 14.03 7.31
CA PRO A 112 3.08 13.59 5.92
C PRO A 112 2.23 14.47 5.02
N ASP A 113 2.59 14.52 3.74
CA ASP A 113 1.81 15.16 2.68
C ASP A 113 0.68 14.25 2.18
N VAL A 114 0.81 12.93 2.35
CA VAL A 114 -0.17 11.90 1.98
C VAL A 114 -0.05 10.67 2.88
N ILE A 115 -1.17 10.02 3.12
CA ILE A 115 -1.26 8.71 3.78
C ILE A 115 -1.64 7.68 2.70
N PHE A 116 -0.79 6.69 2.44
CA PHE A 116 -1.17 5.51 1.66
C PHE A 116 -1.84 4.48 2.57
N MET A 117 -2.98 3.97 2.13
CA MET A 117 -3.78 3.05 2.95
C MET A 117 -4.29 1.87 2.13
N THR A 118 -4.11 0.67 2.66
CA THR A 118 -4.66 -0.59 2.09
C THR A 118 -5.78 -1.15 2.95
N SER A 119 -6.45 -2.21 2.48
CA SER A 119 -7.42 -3.01 3.27
C SER A 119 -8.46 -2.13 3.99
N THR A 120 -9.08 -1.21 3.26
CA THR A 120 -9.98 -0.19 3.80
C THR A 120 -11.24 -0.03 2.96
N THR A 121 -12.17 0.75 3.46
CA THR A 121 -13.35 1.22 2.74
C THR A 121 -13.24 2.71 2.44
N ALA A 122 -13.98 3.20 1.46
CA ALA A 122 -14.02 4.64 1.16
C ALA A 122 -14.41 5.47 2.40
N GLY A 123 -15.37 4.99 3.19
CA GLY A 123 -15.82 5.67 4.41
C GLY A 123 -14.75 5.77 5.49
N GLU A 124 -13.94 4.72 5.69
CA GLU A 124 -12.83 4.75 6.65
C GLU A 124 -11.71 5.70 6.18
N ALA A 125 -11.38 5.66 4.89
CA ALA A 125 -10.38 6.54 4.32
C ALA A 125 -10.81 8.01 4.42
N ASP A 126 -12.07 8.33 4.13
CA ASP A 126 -12.65 9.68 4.26
C ASP A 126 -12.68 10.14 5.73
N ALA A 127 -13.01 9.24 6.65
CA ALA A 127 -13.01 9.54 8.09
C ALA A 127 -11.59 9.91 8.58
N LEU A 128 -10.58 9.12 8.20
CA LEU A 128 -9.19 9.40 8.55
C LEU A 128 -8.70 10.71 7.92
N GLN A 129 -8.99 10.93 6.65
CA GLN A 129 -8.66 12.18 5.95
C GLN A 129 -9.30 13.39 6.64
N LYS A 130 -10.57 13.28 7.03
CA LYS A 130 -11.27 14.34 7.76
C LYS A 130 -10.66 14.60 9.14
N GLN A 131 -10.29 13.55 9.85
CA GLN A 131 -9.73 13.63 11.20
C GLN A 131 -8.33 14.25 11.21
N THR A 132 -7.48 13.84 10.26
CA THR A 132 -6.08 14.31 10.18
C THR A 132 -5.92 15.59 9.37
N GLY A 133 -6.84 15.87 8.45
CA GLY A 133 -6.67 16.92 7.45
C GLY A 133 -5.61 16.60 6.38
N ILE A 134 -5.09 15.36 6.35
CA ILE A 134 -4.08 14.89 5.42
C ILE A 134 -4.78 14.02 4.36
N PRO A 135 -4.48 14.18 3.06
CA PRO A 135 -5.04 13.33 2.02
C PRO A 135 -4.76 11.85 2.28
N VAL A 136 -5.79 11.01 2.18
CA VAL A 136 -5.67 9.55 2.25
C VAL A 136 -5.87 9.00 0.85
N PHE A 137 -4.85 8.35 0.32
CA PHE A 137 -4.85 7.73 -1.00
C PHE A 137 -4.86 6.21 -0.84
N THR A 138 -5.92 5.57 -1.29
CA THR A 138 -6.08 4.12 -1.12
C THR A 138 -5.42 3.36 -2.27
N ILE A 139 -4.80 2.25 -1.94
CA ILE A 139 -4.22 1.28 -2.86
C ILE A 139 -4.69 -0.12 -2.43
N GLU A 140 -4.69 -1.06 -3.35
CA GLU A 140 -5.09 -2.41 -3.05
C GLU A 140 -3.88 -3.35 -2.95
N TYR A 141 -4.05 -4.42 -2.19
CA TYR A 141 -2.94 -5.29 -1.87
C TYR A 141 -2.46 -6.13 -3.07
N GLY A 142 -3.27 -6.76 -3.82
CA GLY A 142 -2.87 -7.63 -4.93
C GLY A 142 -1.78 -8.66 -4.61
N ASP A 143 -1.48 -9.52 -5.56
CA ASP A 143 -0.40 -10.53 -5.50
C ASP A 143 0.23 -10.72 -6.88
N LEU A 144 1.21 -11.61 -7.00
CA LEU A 144 1.81 -11.95 -8.30
C LEU A 144 1.07 -13.08 -9.03
N GLY A 145 0.02 -13.64 -8.45
CA GLY A 145 -0.84 -14.66 -9.06
C GLY A 145 -2.08 -14.06 -9.72
N ARG A 146 -3.24 -14.49 -9.26
CA ARG A 146 -4.55 -14.09 -9.80
C ARG A 146 -4.86 -12.62 -9.65
N ASN A 147 -4.39 -11.98 -8.58
CA ASN A 147 -4.60 -10.57 -8.30
C ASN A 147 -3.42 -9.71 -8.82
N ARG A 148 -2.63 -10.21 -9.78
CA ARG A 148 -1.53 -9.47 -10.38
C ARG A 148 -1.98 -8.15 -11.05
N PRO A 149 -3.12 -8.09 -11.75
CA PRO A 149 -3.62 -6.83 -12.27
C PRO A 149 -3.86 -5.78 -11.17
N THR A 150 -4.40 -6.20 -10.03
CA THR A 150 -4.61 -5.32 -8.85
C THR A 150 -3.27 -4.85 -8.28
N PHE A 151 -2.28 -5.74 -8.17
CA PHE A 151 -0.93 -5.40 -7.74
C PHE A 151 -0.27 -4.37 -8.67
N TYR A 152 -0.33 -4.59 -9.99
CA TYR A 152 0.23 -3.67 -10.99
C TYR A 152 -0.48 -2.31 -10.97
N ASN A 153 -1.82 -2.30 -10.91
CA ASN A 153 -2.59 -1.07 -10.79
C ASN A 153 -2.17 -0.25 -9.55
N SER A 154 -1.97 -0.90 -8.41
CA SER A 154 -1.53 -0.21 -7.20
C SER A 154 -0.12 0.37 -7.34
N LEU A 155 0.81 -0.33 -7.98
CA LEU A 155 2.13 0.22 -8.28
C LEU A 155 2.04 1.43 -9.20
N GLN A 156 1.21 1.38 -10.25
CA GLN A 156 0.98 2.48 -11.18
C GLN A 156 0.35 3.69 -10.49
N LEU A 157 -0.62 3.49 -9.63
CA LEU A 157 -1.23 4.56 -8.82
C LEU A 157 -0.20 5.22 -7.90
N ILE A 158 0.66 4.44 -7.24
CA ILE A 158 1.76 4.97 -6.42
C ILE A 158 2.74 5.74 -7.31
N GLY A 159 3.11 5.19 -8.47
CA GLY A 159 3.97 5.86 -9.44
C GLY A 159 3.45 7.24 -9.83
N GLN A 160 2.16 7.33 -10.16
CA GLN A 160 1.50 8.59 -10.45
C GLN A 160 1.56 9.58 -9.28
N VAL A 161 1.33 9.11 -8.03
CA VAL A 161 1.38 9.96 -6.85
C VAL A 161 2.80 10.48 -6.59
N LEU A 162 3.82 9.66 -6.80
CA LEU A 162 5.21 9.96 -6.45
C LEU A 162 6.05 10.46 -7.63
N HIS A 163 5.49 10.50 -8.87
CA HIS A 163 6.24 10.76 -10.12
C HIS A 163 7.39 9.78 -10.32
N THR A 164 7.10 8.50 -10.15
CA THR A 164 8.06 7.39 -10.31
C THR A 164 7.59 6.36 -11.34
N GLU A 165 6.81 6.80 -12.32
CA GLU A 165 6.20 5.96 -13.35
C GLU A 165 7.25 5.11 -14.08
N ASP A 166 8.36 5.69 -14.51
CA ASP A 166 9.45 4.97 -15.20
C ASP A 166 10.02 3.82 -14.37
N LYS A 167 10.11 4.02 -13.04
CA LYS A 167 10.57 2.97 -12.13
C LYS A 167 9.56 1.86 -11.98
N VAL A 168 8.28 2.22 -11.89
CA VAL A 168 7.18 1.27 -11.81
C VAL A 168 7.10 0.44 -13.09
N ASP A 169 7.17 1.08 -14.26
CA ASP A 169 7.14 0.39 -15.56
C ASP A 169 8.33 -0.57 -15.70
N SER A 170 9.52 -0.16 -15.27
CA SER A 170 10.71 -1.03 -15.25
C SER A 170 10.51 -2.23 -14.32
N LEU A 171 9.89 -2.04 -13.15
CA LEU A 171 9.60 -3.12 -12.21
C LEU A 171 8.58 -4.11 -12.79
N ILE A 172 7.49 -3.60 -13.38
CA ILE A 172 6.45 -4.42 -14.00
C ILE A 172 7.06 -5.23 -15.16
N GLY A 173 7.84 -4.57 -16.03
CA GLY A 173 8.54 -5.23 -17.13
C GLY A 173 9.46 -6.34 -16.65
N PHE A 174 10.25 -6.10 -15.59
CA PHE A 174 11.10 -7.12 -14.98
C PHE A 174 10.27 -8.33 -14.48
N ILE A 175 9.16 -8.08 -13.80
CA ILE A 175 8.28 -9.17 -13.31
C ILE A 175 7.74 -9.99 -14.48
N ASP A 176 7.24 -9.33 -15.52
CA ASP A 176 6.68 -10.00 -16.70
C ASP A 176 7.74 -10.80 -17.46
N GLU A 177 8.98 -10.28 -17.57
CA GLU A 177 10.10 -11.00 -18.16
C GLU A 177 10.47 -12.26 -17.36
N GLN A 178 10.47 -12.17 -16.01
CA GLN A 178 10.73 -13.37 -15.17
C GLN A 178 9.65 -14.42 -15.32
N ILE A 179 8.38 -14.02 -15.38
CA ILE A 179 7.27 -14.94 -15.59
C ILE A 179 7.39 -15.61 -16.96
N ALA A 180 7.66 -14.83 -18.01
CA ALA A 180 7.83 -15.35 -19.36
C ALA A 180 9.03 -16.32 -19.47
N ASP A 181 10.14 -16.03 -18.78
CA ASP A 181 11.30 -16.93 -18.73
C ASP A 181 10.95 -18.27 -18.06
N LEU A 182 10.21 -18.24 -16.94
CA LEU A 182 9.76 -19.45 -16.24
C LEU A 182 8.85 -20.29 -17.16
N GLN A 183 7.90 -19.66 -17.83
CA GLN A 183 7.02 -20.34 -18.79
C GLN A 183 7.78 -20.94 -19.98
N ALA A 184 8.75 -20.20 -20.50
CA ALA A 184 9.59 -20.68 -21.60
C ALA A 184 10.44 -21.88 -21.22
N ARG A 185 10.96 -21.94 -20.00
CA ARG A 185 11.76 -23.09 -19.49
C ARG A 185 10.92 -24.37 -19.36
N THR A 186 9.62 -24.23 -19.10
CA THR A 186 8.71 -25.37 -18.96
C THR A 186 7.96 -25.69 -20.24
N ALA A 187 8.09 -24.86 -21.28
CA ALA A 187 7.48 -25.13 -22.58
C ALA A 187 8.00 -26.45 -23.17
N GLY A 188 7.06 -27.36 -23.50
CA GLY A 188 7.40 -28.68 -24.07
C GLY A 188 7.91 -29.72 -23.08
N THR A 189 7.94 -29.43 -21.78
CA THR A 189 8.20 -30.44 -20.73
C THR A 189 6.96 -31.32 -20.53
N ASP A 190 7.19 -32.56 -20.06
CA ASP A 190 6.08 -33.42 -19.63
C ASP A 190 5.46 -32.85 -18.37
N LYS A 191 4.17 -32.48 -18.42
CA LYS A 191 3.38 -31.94 -17.33
C LYS A 191 2.43 -32.96 -16.69
N SER A 192 2.69 -34.23 -16.89
CA SER A 192 1.90 -35.34 -16.32
C SER A 192 2.08 -35.51 -14.82
N ALA A 193 3.15 -34.94 -14.26
CA ALA A 193 3.41 -35.01 -12.84
C ALA A 193 2.45 -34.08 -12.08
N LYS A 194 1.65 -34.68 -11.21
CA LYS A 194 0.77 -33.98 -10.28
C LYS A 194 1.58 -33.40 -9.13
N VAL A 195 1.28 -32.15 -8.78
CA VAL A 195 2.00 -31.41 -7.71
C VAL A 195 1.01 -30.95 -6.65
N TYR A 196 1.40 -31.10 -5.40
CA TYR A 196 0.67 -30.58 -4.27
C TYR A 196 1.54 -29.63 -3.46
N VAL A 197 1.01 -28.47 -3.10
CA VAL A 197 1.66 -27.52 -2.20
C VAL A 197 0.95 -27.53 -0.86
N GLY A 198 1.54 -28.19 0.12
CA GLY A 198 1.00 -28.27 1.47
C GLY A 198 1.69 -27.34 2.46
N GLY A 199 1.04 -27.10 3.59
CA GLY A 199 1.59 -26.26 4.66
C GLY A 199 1.54 -24.76 4.37
N ILE A 200 0.71 -24.33 3.43
CA ILE A 200 0.52 -22.89 3.14
C ILE A 200 -0.02 -22.20 4.38
N SER A 201 0.72 -21.20 4.83
CA SER A 201 0.45 -20.51 6.10
C SER A 201 -0.11 -19.12 5.86
N TYR A 202 -1.28 -18.85 6.45
CA TYR A 202 -1.78 -17.51 6.64
C TYR A 202 -2.06 -17.30 8.14
N LYS A 203 -1.36 -16.34 8.77
CA LYS A 203 -1.45 -16.07 10.22
C LYS A 203 -1.12 -17.30 11.10
N GLY A 204 0.00 -17.94 10.82
CA GLY A 204 0.52 -19.05 11.64
C GLY A 204 0.75 -20.34 10.86
N GLN A 205 1.39 -21.30 11.52
CA GLN A 205 1.67 -22.61 10.93
C GLN A 205 0.37 -23.40 10.74
N LYS A 206 0.23 -24.01 9.58
CA LYS A 206 -0.87 -24.90 9.22
C LYS A 206 -0.31 -26.29 8.90
N GLY A 207 -1.14 -27.31 9.04
CA GLY A 207 -0.75 -28.68 8.69
C GLY A 207 -0.60 -28.87 7.18
N ILE A 208 -0.13 -30.05 6.79
CA ILE A 208 0.04 -30.43 5.38
C ILE A 208 -1.25 -30.31 4.56
N THR A 209 -2.41 -30.42 5.20
CA THR A 209 -3.73 -30.28 4.57
C THR A 209 -4.09 -28.85 4.19
N SER A 210 -3.30 -27.85 4.60
CA SER A 210 -3.48 -26.47 4.15
C SER A 210 -2.77 -26.25 2.83
N THR A 211 -3.51 -25.80 1.80
CA THR A 211 -3.01 -25.65 0.43
C THR A 211 -3.50 -24.34 -0.19
N ASP A 212 -2.96 -24.00 -1.34
CA ASP A 212 -3.42 -22.91 -2.21
C ASP A 212 -3.69 -23.47 -3.60
N PRO A 213 -4.97 -23.58 -4.02
CA PRO A 213 -5.36 -24.01 -5.36
C PRO A 213 -4.79 -23.15 -6.49
N TYR A 214 -4.38 -21.93 -6.15
CA TYR A 214 -3.93 -20.92 -7.10
C TYR A 214 -2.50 -20.45 -6.78
N TYR A 215 -1.67 -21.39 -6.35
CA TYR A 215 -0.29 -21.08 -5.98
C TYR A 215 0.50 -20.57 -7.19
N ALA A 216 0.79 -19.30 -7.21
CA ALA A 216 1.33 -18.57 -8.36
C ALA A 216 2.58 -19.21 -8.97
N ALA A 217 3.46 -19.81 -8.17
CA ALA A 217 4.65 -20.48 -8.69
C ALA A 217 4.32 -21.71 -9.55
N LEU A 218 3.26 -22.45 -9.22
CA LEU A 218 2.81 -23.57 -10.05
C LEU A 218 2.14 -23.08 -11.32
N ASP A 219 1.38 -21.99 -11.26
CA ASP A 219 0.78 -21.37 -12.45
C ASP A 219 1.87 -20.90 -13.43
N TYR A 220 2.96 -20.29 -12.93
CA TYR A 220 4.07 -19.86 -13.79
C TYR A 220 4.81 -21.01 -14.47
N LEU A 221 4.86 -22.16 -13.83
CA LEU A 221 5.46 -23.37 -14.37
C LEU A 221 4.46 -24.19 -15.20
N GLU A 222 3.19 -23.77 -15.24
CA GLU A 222 2.06 -24.53 -15.81
C GLU A 222 2.01 -25.96 -15.28
N ALA A 223 2.33 -26.13 -13.99
CA ALA A 223 2.32 -27.43 -13.33
C ALA A 223 0.89 -27.83 -12.95
N ASP A 224 0.61 -29.14 -12.99
CA ASP A 224 -0.68 -29.70 -12.59
C ASP A 224 -0.81 -29.68 -11.06
N ASN A 225 -1.45 -28.61 -10.55
CA ASN A 225 -1.74 -28.49 -9.12
C ASN A 225 -3.02 -29.25 -8.78
N VAL A 226 -2.91 -30.37 -8.10
CA VAL A 226 -4.05 -31.20 -7.70
C VAL A 226 -5.10 -30.45 -6.88
N ALA A 227 -4.67 -29.40 -6.16
CA ALA A 227 -5.59 -28.56 -5.40
C ALA A 227 -6.45 -27.64 -6.31
N SER A 228 -6.11 -27.46 -7.58
CA SER A 228 -6.86 -26.59 -8.51
C SER A 228 -8.26 -27.14 -8.84
N GLU A 229 -8.46 -28.43 -8.67
CA GLU A 229 -9.76 -29.10 -8.91
C GLU A 229 -10.71 -28.97 -7.69
N LEU A 230 -10.24 -28.41 -6.57
CA LEU A 230 -11.08 -28.25 -5.39
C LEU A 230 -12.21 -27.25 -5.66
N ASP A 231 -13.41 -27.59 -5.18
CA ASP A 231 -14.58 -26.73 -5.29
C ASP A 231 -14.30 -25.35 -4.66
N SER A 232 -14.65 -24.30 -5.38
CA SER A 232 -14.48 -22.90 -4.96
C SER A 232 -15.17 -22.57 -3.62
N THR A 233 -16.13 -23.38 -3.17
CA THR A 233 -16.77 -23.22 -1.85
C THR A 233 -15.82 -23.45 -0.68
N TYR A 234 -14.73 -24.20 -0.88
CA TYR A 234 -13.71 -24.47 0.11
C TYR A 234 -12.52 -23.50 0.04
N VAL A 235 -12.50 -22.63 -0.97
CA VAL A 235 -11.41 -21.69 -1.19
C VAL A 235 -11.72 -20.35 -0.54
N SER A 236 -11.06 -20.08 0.58
CA SER A 236 -11.07 -18.73 1.14
C SER A 236 -9.90 -17.94 0.54
N PRO A 237 -10.14 -16.81 -0.14
CA PRO A 237 -9.07 -15.96 -0.66
C PRO A 237 -8.18 -15.38 0.45
N ILE A 238 -8.60 -15.48 1.71
CA ILE A 238 -7.92 -14.88 2.87
C ILE A 238 -7.22 -15.93 3.74
N THR A 239 -7.70 -17.18 3.77
CA THR A 239 -7.25 -18.18 4.76
C THR A 239 -6.60 -19.42 4.15
N GLY A 240 -6.49 -19.49 2.83
CA GLY A 240 -6.13 -20.72 2.13
C GLY A 240 -7.27 -21.76 2.17
N THR A 241 -7.02 -22.88 1.56
CA THR A 241 -7.96 -24.00 1.52
C THR A 241 -7.46 -25.12 2.39
N TYR A 242 -8.36 -25.77 3.10
CA TYR A 242 -8.08 -26.99 3.83
C TYR A 242 -8.73 -28.16 3.08
N ILE A 243 -7.94 -29.20 2.83
CA ILE A 243 -8.41 -30.45 2.30
C ILE A 243 -8.46 -31.51 3.40
N ASP A 244 -9.32 -32.49 3.25
CA ASP A 244 -9.34 -33.64 4.14
C ASP A 244 -8.17 -34.59 3.85
N TRP A 245 -7.76 -35.35 4.84
CA TRP A 245 -6.70 -36.36 4.69
C TRP A 245 -6.98 -37.37 3.60
N GLU A 246 -8.24 -37.73 3.39
CA GLU A 246 -8.69 -38.65 2.34
C GLU A 246 -8.42 -38.08 0.96
N GLN A 247 -8.71 -36.78 0.76
CA GLN A 247 -8.43 -36.07 -0.49
C GLN A 247 -6.94 -35.90 -0.80
N LEU A 248 -6.09 -35.96 0.22
CA LEU A 248 -4.64 -35.87 0.04
C LEU A 248 -4.02 -37.22 -0.38
N ILE A 249 -4.66 -38.33 -0.07
CA ILE A 249 -4.15 -39.70 -0.31
C ILE A 249 -4.66 -40.26 -1.65
N ASP A 250 -5.82 -39.84 -2.12
CA ASP A 250 -6.42 -40.21 -3.39
C ASP A 250 -5.80 -39.45 -4.58
#